data_8fb6da37ce07841cda02320d9ed84c06
#
_entry.id   8fb6da37ce07841cda02320d9ed84c06
#
_cell.length_a   1.000
_cell.length_b   1.000
_cell.length_c   1.000
_cell.angle_alpha   90.00
_cell.angle_beta   90.00
_cell.angle_gamma   90.00
#
_symmetry.space_group_name_H-M   'P 1'
#
loop_
_entity.id
_entity.type
_entity.pdbx_description
1 polymer ?
#
loop_
_entity_poly.entity_id
_entity_poly.type
_entity_poly.pdbx_seq_one_letter_code
_entity_poly.pdbx_strand_id
1 'polypeptide(L)'
;MASIMRRLLASEDLCIQYRTLVDVCGSLPNCPEIRQLRELIRTSIRVKQLLSLRGPDGRMPGVYDKYVGAHWVLADLADIGYPPGDASLAPLRDQVYETWLAPAHTRERIVEREAARYKSRPGVPIIDGRARRCASQEGNALYATLALGLADERADQLAANLIRWQWPDGGWNCDRKTEAHTSSFHETLLPLRGLVWHARETGSPASQVAVEQSAEFLLKRRLFRRERDGSVISGEFLKLRYPHYWHYDILIALKVMAEAGFIGDPCCQEALDILESKRLADGGWRAEGKHYRVVDGPAPGGSLVDWGPVSRKQVMNSFVTLEALYVLRAAGRPSARR
;
A
#
# COMPACT_ATOMS: atom_id res chain seq x y z
N MET A 1 -8.74 -10.92 23.80
CA MET A 1 -9.31 -10.99 22.43
C MET A 1 -10.78 -10.56 22.38
N ALA A 2 -11.66 -11.13 23.18
CA ALA A 2 -13.08 -10.76 23.15
C ALA A 2 -13.33 -9.25 23.33
N SER A 3 -12.53 -8.53 24.11
CA SER A 3 -12.68 -7.08 24.32
C SER A 3 -12.32 -6.25 23.08
N ILE A 4 -11.15 -6.51 22.43
CA ILE A 4 -10.71 -5.74 21.27
C ILE A 4 -11.59 -6.00 20.05
N MET A 5 -11.96 -7.27 19.80
CA MET A 5 -12.88 -7.63 18.71
C MET A 5 -14.25 -6.99 18.89
N ARG A 6 -14.79 -6.99 20.12
CA ARG A 6 -16.07 -6.33 20.42
C ARG A 6 -16.00 -4.83 20.13
N ARG A 7 -14.88 -4.16 20.49
CA ARG A 7 -14.70 -2.73 20.24
C ARG A 7 -14.63 -2.42 18.74
N LEU A 8 -13.91 -3.22 17.97
CA LEU A 8 -13.80 -3.04 16.51
C LEU A 8 -15.15 -3.31 15.81
N LEU A 9 -15.87 -4.34 16.22
CA LEU A 9 -17.19 -4.66 15.66
C LEU A 9 -18.28 -3.65 16.08
N ALA A 10 -18.13 -3.01 17.25
CA ALA A 10 -19.02 -1.95 17.72
C ALA A 10 -18.60 -0.56 17.22
N SER A 11 -17.63 -0.44 16.32
CA SER A 11 -17.21 0.83 15.72
C SER A 11 -18.37 1.45 14.93
N GLU A 12 -18.57 2.76 15.01
CA GLU A 12 -19.48 3.49 14.13
C GLU A 12 -18.96 3.57 12.68
N ASP A 13 -17.67 3.31 12.47
CA ASP A 13 -17.04 3.27 11.15
C ASP A 13 -17.27 1.91 10.48
N LEU A 14 -18.12 1.90 9.46
CA LEU A 14 -18.48 0.70 8.70
C LEU A 14 -17.28 0.00 8.06
N CYS A 15 -16.24 0.77 7.69
CA CYS A 15 -15.01 0.21 7.13
C CYS A 15 -14.28 -0.65 8.17
N ILE A 16 -14.27 -0.21 9.43
CA ILE A 16 -13.67 -0.95 10.53
C ILE A 16 -14.47 -2.21 10.82
N GLN A 17 -15.81 -2.15 10.86
CA GLN A 17 -16.66 -3.33 11.03
C GLN A 17 -16.41 -4.35 9.92
N TYR A 18 -16.48 -3.92 8.65
CA TYR A 18 -16.28 -4.78 7.48
C TYR A 18 -14.91 -5.46 7.50
N ARG A 19 -13.85 -4.67 7.65
CA ARG A 19 -12.49 -5.21 7.70
C ARG A 19 -12.27 -6.14 8.89
N THR A 20 -12.89 -5.86 10.04
CA THR A 20 -12.83 -6.77 11.20
C THR A 20 -13.43 -8.13 10.85
N LEU A 21 -14.60 -8.15 10.23
CA LEU A 21 -15.28 -9.39 9.86
C LEU A 21 -14.48 -10.18 8.81
N VAL A 22 -14.01 -9.52 7.77
CA VAL A 22 -13.31 -10.19 6.65
C VAL A 22 -11.86 -10.52 7.01
N ASP A 23 -11.09 -9.51 7.42
CA ASP A 23 -9.64 -9.64 7.56
C ASP A 23 -9.25 -10.36 8.84
N VAL A 24 -10.02 -10.17 9.93
CA VAL A 24 -9.68 -10.69 11.25
C VAL A 24 -10.53 -11.90 11.63
N CYS A 25 -11.85 -11.89 11.43
CA CYS A 25 -12.72 -13.01 11.72
C CYS A 25 -12.73 -14.08 10.62
N GLY A 26 -12.38 -13.72 9.37
CA GLY A 26 -12.37 -14.61 8.22
C GLY A 26 -13.74 -14.90 7.63
N SER A 27 -14.68 -13.97 7.82
CA SER A 27 -15.97 -14.05 7.15
C SER A 27 -15.77 -13.98 5.62
N LEU A 28 -16.54 -14.79 4.91
CA LEU A 28 -16.47 -14.82 3.45
C LEU A 28 -16.99 -13.48 2.88
N PRO A 29 -16.21 -12.78 2.04
CA PRO A 29 -16.61 -11.47 1.50
C PRO A 29 -17.92 -11.52 0.70
N ASN A 30 -18.28 -12.69 0.18
CA ASN A 30 -19.45 -12.89 -0.69
C ASN A 30 -20.72 -13.36 0.07
N CYS A 31 -20.68 -13.53 1.41
CA CYS A 31 -21.91 -13.83 2.13
C CYS A 31 -22.84 -12.61 2.15
N PRO A 32 -24.17 -12.80 2.18
CA PRO A 32 -25.14 -11.70 2.01
C PRO A 32 -24.96 -10.55 2.99
N GLU A 33 -24.71 -10.86 4.27
CA GLU A 33 -24.55 -9.87 5.34
C GLU A 33 -23.29 -9.03 5.14
N ILE A 34 -22.20 -9.65 4.71
CA ILE A 34 -20.93 -8.94 4.45
C ILE A 34 -21.05 -8.09 3.18
N ARG A 35 -21.73 -8.58 2.15
CA ARG A 35 -22.02 -7.78 0.94
C ARG A 35 -22.89 -6.55 1.28
N GLN A 36 -23.93 -6.74 2.08
CA GLN A 36 -24.79 -5.63 2.50
C GLN A 36 -24.00 -4.59 3.30
N LEU A 37 -23.18 -5.02 4.27
CA LEU A 37 -22.30 -4.12 5.04
C LEU A 37 -21.33 -3.37 4.11
N ARG A 38 -20.75 -4.09 3.13
CA ARG A 38 -19.84 -3.49 2.15
C ARG A 38 -20.51 -2.43 1.30
N GLU A 39 -21.75 -2.67 0.86
CA GLU A 39 -22.53 -1.66 0.12
C GLU A 39 -22.80 -0.39 0.96
N LEU A 40 -23.01 -0.51 2.27
CA LEU A 40 -23.16 0.65 3.14
C LEU A 40 -21.90 1.52 3.22
N ILE A 41 -20.72 0.96 3.00
CA ILE A 41 -19.46 1.72 2.92
C ILE A 41 -19.51 2.76 1.81
N ARG A 42 -20.14 2.46 0.66
CA ARG A 42 -20.28 3.36 -0.50
C ARG A 42 -20.81 4.75 -0.11
N THR A 43 -21.72 4.81 0.84
CA THR A 43 -22.37 6.05 1.28
C THR A 43 -21.87 6.57 2.62
N SER A 44 -20.83 5.93 3.18
CA SER A 44 -20.25 6.31 4.47
C SER A 44 -19.66 7.72 4.45
N ILE A 45 -19.57 8.33 5.64
CA ILE A 45 -18.96 9.67 5.80
C ILE A 45 -17.54 9.68 5.25
N ARG A 46 -16.76 8.62 5.49
CA ARG A 46 -15.37 8.50 5.03
C ARG A 46 -15.27 8.53 3.51
N VAL A 47 -16.10 7.78 2.81
CA VAL A 47 -16.15 7.78 1.34
C VAL A 47 -16.58 9.14 0.80
N LYS A 48 -17.60 9.78 1.42
CA LYS A 48 -18.02 11.14 1.04
C LYS A 48 -16.88 12.14 1.19
N GLN A 49 -16.08 12.05 2.25
CA GLN A 49 -14.91 12.89 2.45
C GLN A 49 -13.83 12.62 1.38
N LEU A 50 -13.47 11.35 1.12
CA LEU A 50 -12.49 10.99 0.09
C LEU A 50 -12.87 11.52 -1.30
N LEU A 51 -14.16 11.50 -1.63
CA LEU A 51 -14.68 11.91 -2.94
C LEU A 51 -15.14 13.38 -2.98
N SER A 52 -14.99 14.15 -1.89
CA SER A 52 -15.56 15.50 -1.77
C SER A 52 -14.98 16.52 -2.75
N LEU A 53 -13.77 16.31 -3.23
CA LEU A 53 -13.12 17.17 -4.24
C LEU A 53 -13.38 16.72 -5.68
N ARG A 54 -14.17 15.66 -5.88
CA ARG A 54 -14.46 15.14 -7.21
C ARG A 54 -15.34 16.13 -7.98
N GLY A 55 -14.88 16.52 -9.16
CA GLY A 55 -15.58 17.42 -10.06
C GLY A 55 -16.80 16.77 -10.73
N PRO A 56 -17.60 17.57 -11.46
CA PRO A 56 -18.78 17.09 -12.18
C PRO A 56 -18.41 16.13 -13.33
N ASP A 57 -17.19 16.17 -13.83
CA ASP A 57 -16.60 15.24 -14.80
C ASP A 57 -16.18 13.89 -14.16
N GLY A 58 -16.37 13.74 -12.87
CA GLY A 58 -16.01 12.56 -12.11
C GLY A 58 -14.50 12.46 -11.77
N ARG A 59 -13.68 13.48 -12.08
CA ARG A 59 -12.22 13.50 -11.84
C ARG A 59 -11.88 14.28 -10.58
N MET A 60 -10.72 14.00 -10.01
CA MET A 60 -10.11 14.83 -8.95
C MET A 60 -9.36 16.02 -9.58
N PRO A 61 -9.16 17.13 -8.83
CA PRO A 61 -8.39 18.28 -9.33
C PRO A 61 -6.97 17.93 -9.77
N GLY A 62 -6.34 16.94 -9.13
CA GLY A 62 -5.03 16.44 -9.48
C GLY A 62 -4.92 14.92 -9.37
N VAL A 63 -3.87 14.35 -9.97
CA VAL A 63 -3.64 12.90 -9.91
C VAL A 63 -2.85 12.51 -8.68
N TYR A 64 -1.72 13.18 -8.44
CA TYR A 64 -0.73 12.77 -7.42
C TYR A 64 -0.60 13.77 -6.27
N ASP A 65 -1.54 14.69 -6.11
CA ASP A 65 -1.52 15.63 -4.99
C ASP A 65 -1.65 14.85 -3.68
N LYS A 66 -0.59 14.89 -2.89
CA LYS A 66 -0.46 14.12 -1.64
C LYS A 66 -1.34 14.74 -0.55
N TYR A 67 -2.40 14.10 -0.07
CA TYR A 67 -2.90 12.77 -0.38
C TYR A 67 -4.38 12.84 -0.77
N VAL A 68 -4.73 13.80 -1.61
CA VAL A 68 -6.10 14.12 -2.04
C VAL A 68 -6.33 13.87 -3.54
N GLY A 69 -5.27 13.57 -4.30
CA GLY A 69 -5.37 13.28 -5.74
C GLY A 69 -5.97 11.90 -6.04
N ALA A 70 -6.41 11.69 -7.27
CA ALA A 70 -7.09 10.48 -7.73
C ALA A 70 -6.34 9.19 -7.38
N HIS A 71 -5.02 9.20 -7.51
CA HIS A 71 -4.15 8.07 -7.18
C HIS A 71 -4.29 7.60 -5.73
N TRP A 72 -4.31 8.54 -4.79
CA TRP A 72 -4.41 8.25 -3.37
C TRP A 72 -5.83 7.90 -2.95
N VAL A 73 -6.81 8.59 -3.53
CA VAL A 73 -8.23 8.33 -3.27
C VAL A 73 -8.61 6.89 -3.69
N LEU A 74 -8.16 6.42 -4.86
CA LEU A 74 -8.40 5.03 -5.26
C LEU A 74 -7.72 4.04 -4.31
N ALA A 75 -6.49 4.30 -3.88
CA ALA A 75 -5.79 3.44 -2.92
C ALA A 75 -6.51 3.40 -1.57
N ASP A 76 -6.91 4.55 -1.05
CA ASP A 76 -7.66 4.64 0.22
C ASP A 76 -9.01 3.90 0.12
N LEU A 77 -9.75 4.06 -0.98
CA LEU A 77 -11.00 3.33 -1.21
C LEU A 77 -10.77 1.81 -1.26
N ALA A 78 -9.71 1.35 -1.92
CA ALA A 78 -9.35 -0.07 -1.95
C ALA A 78 -9.03 -0.60 -0.54
N ASP A 79 -8.21 0.13 0.21
CA ASP A 79 -7.76 -0.29 1.56
C ASP A 79 -8.90 -0.29 2.61
N ILE A 80 -9.92 0.55 2.46
CA ILE A 80 -11.08 0.54 3.38
C ILE A 80 -12.16 -0.48 3.02
N GLY A 81 -12.01 -1.21 1.90
CA GLY A 81 -12.97 -2.21 1.47
C GLY A 81 -14.16 -1.67 0.69
N TYR A 82 -13.99 -0.58 -0.05
CA TYR A 82 -15.02 -0.05 -0.95
C TYR A 82 -15.54 -1.15 -1.89
N PRO A 83 -16.86 -1.20 -2.20
CA PRO A 83 -17.43 -2.20 -3.11
C PRO A 83 -16.77 -2.16 -4.49
N PRO A 84 -16.34 -3.31 -5.05
CA PRO A 84 -15.74 -3.36 -6.37
C PRO A 84 -16.76 -3.17 -7.50
N GLY A 85 -16.27 -2.82 -8.70
CA GLY A 85 -17.06 -2.72 -9.91
C GLY A 85 -17.93 -1.46 -10.01
N ASP A 86 -17.66 -0.42 -9.20
CA ASP A 86 -18.39 0.84 -9.30
C ASP A 86 -17.91 1.66 -10.49
N ALA A 87 -18.66 1.61 -11.59
CA ALA A 87 -18.36 2.36 -12.81
C ALA A 87 -18.26 3.87 -12.59
N SER A 88 -18.86 4.42 -11.53
CA SER A 88 -18.74 5.86 -11.22
C SER A 88 -17.32 6.29 -10.90
N LEU A 89 -16.43 5.35 -10.52
CA LEU A 89 -15.02 5.61 -10.26
C LEU A 89 -14.13 5.49 -11.53
N ALA A 90 -14.70 5.09 -12.68
CA ALA A 90 -13.93 4.96 -13.91
C ALA A 90 -13.18 6.25 -14.30
N PRO A 91 -13.74 7.47 -14.16
CA PRO A 91 -13.00 8.70 -14.47
C PRO A 91 -11.73 8.88 -13.60
N LEU A 92 -11.74 8.42 -12.34
CA LEU A 92 -10.54 8.46 -11.48
C LEU A 92 -9.48 7.45 -11.97
N ARG A 93 -9.92 6.22 -12.31
CA ARG A 93 -9.03 5.21 -12.90
C ARG A 93 -8.40 5.75 -14.19
N ASP A 94 -9.19 6.32 -15.09
CA ASP A 94 -8.72 6.86 -16.36
C ASP A 94 -7.70 7.97 -16.13
N GLN A 95 -7.97 8.88 -15.21
CA GLN A 95 -7.06 9.96 -14.84
C GLN A 95 -5.70 9.41 -14.34
N VAL A 96 -5.71 8.34 -13.55
CA VAL A 96 -4.51 7.68 -13.03
C VAL A 96 -3.75 6.97 -14.14
N TYR A 97 -4.44 6.21 -14.99
CA TYR A 97 -3.81 5.46 -16.09
C TYR A 97 -3.26 6.38 -17.18
N GLU A 98 -4.02 7.40 -17.59
CA GLU A 98 -3.57 8.44 -18.54
C GLU A 98 -2.26 9.09 -18.06
N THR A 99 -2.12 9.28 -16.76
CA THR A 99 -0.91 9.86 -16.17
C THR A 99 0.26 8.88 -16.18
N TRP A 100 0.10 7.71 -15.56
CA TRP A 100 1.24 6.80 -15.37
C TRP A 100 1.67 6.07 -16.64
N LEU A 101 0.79 5.93 -17.64
CA LEU A 101 1.10 5.38 -18.95
C LEU A 101 1.51 6.42 -19.99
N ALA A 102 1.46 7.72 -19.66
CA ALA A 102 1.90 8.75 -20.57
C ALA A 102 3.41 8.62 -20.92
N PRO A 103 3.83 9.04 -22.14
CA PRO A 103 5.24 9.02 -22.54
C PRO A 103 6.18 9.76 -21.57
N ALA A 104 5.66 10.76 -20.86
CA ALA A 104 6.40 11.48 -19.83
C ALA A 104 6.82 10.57 -18.65
N HIS A 105 6.15 9.44 -18.44
CA HIS A 105 6.41 8.49 -17.37
C HIS A 105 6.90 7.13 -17.86
N THR A 106 6.78 6.81 -19.16
CA THR A 106 7.09 5.48 -19.70
C THR A 106 8.26 5.47 -20.70
N ARG A 107 8.54 6.60 -21.38
CA ARG A 107 9.60 6.66 -22.37
C ARG A 107 10.98 6.54 -21.73
N GLU A 108 11.69 5.47 -22.04
CA GLU A 108 13.06 5.24 -21.58
C GLU A 108 14.06 6.19 -22.24
N ARG A 109 15.05 6.60 -21.47
CA ARG A 109 16.17 7.44 -21.91
C ARG A 109 17.47 6.83 -21.35
N ILE A 110 18.31 6.32 -22.23
CA ILE A 110 19.65 5.87 -21.84
C ILE A 110 20.50 7.12 -21.57
N VAL A 111 21.07 7.20 -20.37
CA VAL A 111 21.90 8.32 -19.92
C VAL A 111 23.09 7.79 -19.12
N GLU A 112 24.29 8.31 -19.38
CA GLU A 112 25.50 7.92 -18.64
C GLU A 112 25.45 8.46 -17.20
N ARG A 113 24.97 9.71 -17.06
CA ARG A 113 24.87 10.40 -15.77
C ARG A 113 23.73 11.40 -15.80
N GLU A 114 22.89 11.41 -14.77
CA GLU A 114 21.86 12.42 -14.63
C GLU A 114 22.24 13.47 -13.59
N ALA A 115 22.50 14.70 -14.03
CA ALA A 115 22.72 15.82 -13.14
C ALA A 115 21.40 16.24 -12.45
N ALA A 116 21.49 16.83 -11.26
CA ALA A 116 20.32 17.28 -10.49
C ALA A 116 19.34 18.15 -11.30
N ARG A 117 19.85 18.97 -12.23
CA ARG A 117 19.04 19.80 -13.17
C ARG A 117 18.15 19.00 -14.12
N TYR A 118 18.39 17.69 -14.31
CA TYR A 118 17.59 16.82 -15.18
C TYR A 118 16.42 16.15 -14.46
N LYS A 119 16.22 16.39 -13.16
CA LYS A 119 15.09 15.85 -12.40
C LYS A 119 13.72 16.17 -13.01
N SER A 120 13.64 17.28 -13.75
CA SER A 120 12.42 17.72 -14.44
C SER A 120 12.25 17.11 -15.84
N ARG A 121 13.24 16.40 -16.39
CA ARG A 121 13.10 15.80 -17.72
C ARG A 121 12.12 14.62 -17.69
N PRO A 122 11.14 14.60 -18.63
CA PRO A 122 10.19 13.50 -18.74
C PRO A 122 10.87 12.19 -19.10
N GLY A 123 10.20 11.08 -18.75
CA GLY A 123 10.64 9.72 -19.05
C GLY A 123 11.40 9.04 -17.93
N VAL A 124 11.82 7.82 -18.20
CA VAL A 124 12.53 6.93 -17.28
C VAL A 124 14.01 6.92 -17.65
N PRO A 125 14.89 7.52 -16.85
CA PRO A 125 16.33 7.42 -17.11
C PRO A 125 16.81 5.99 -16.83
N ILE A 126 17.53 5.43 -17.79
CA ILE A 126 18.27 4.18 -17.67
C ILE A 126 19.72 4.54 -17.40
N ILE A 127 20.20 4.30 -16.20
CA ILE A 127 21.55 4.60 -15.74
C ILE A 127 22.19 3.29 -15.34
N ASP A 128 23.33 2.95 -15.95
CA ASP A 128 24.02 1.69 -15.70
C ASP A 128 23.08 0.48 -15.81
N GLY A 129 22.32 0.44 -16.91
CA GLY A 129 21.35 -0.63 -17.20
C GLY A 129 20.14 -0.72 -16.27
N ARG A 130 19.95 0.24 -15.33
CA ARG A 130 18.88 0.24 -14.35
C ARG A 130 17.90 1.38 -14.56
N ALA A 131 16.62 1.08 -14.61
CA ALA A 131 15.56 2.06 -14.70
C ALA A 131 15.43 2.86 -13.38
N ARG A 132 15.54 4.18 -13.45
CA ARG A 132 15.39 5.06 -12.28
C ARG A 132 13.96 5.57 -12.21
N ARG A 133 13.07 4.75 -11.66
CA ARG A 133 11.62 5.00 -11.61
C ARG A 133 11.08 4.95 -10.19
N CYS A 134 10.17 5.87 -9.86
CA CYS A 134 9.34 5.76 -8.66
C CYS A 134 8.23 4.73 -8.92
N ALA A 135 8.62 3.46 -8.97
CA ALA A 135 7.76 2.32 -9.34
C ALA A 135 6.60 2.10 -8.34
N SER A 136 6.72 2.66 -7.13
CA SER A 136 5.62 2.72 -6.15
C SER A 136 4.34 3.37 -6.71
N GLN A 137 4.46 4.24 -7.72
CA GLN A 137 3.33 4.89 -8.37
C GLN A 137 2.53 3.89 -9.21
N GLU A 138 3.19 3.17 -10.11
CA GLU A 138 2.55 2.13 -10.94
C GLU A 138 2.04 0.98 -10.08
N GLY A 139 2.83 0.55 -9.08
CA GLY A 139 2.44 -0.54 -8.18
C GLY A 139 1.18 -0.24 -7.39
N ASN A 140 1.08 0.97 -6.85
CA ASN A 140 -0.11 1.38 -6.10
C ASN A 140 -1.35 1.56 -7.01
N ALA A 141 -1.17 2.11 -8.21
CA ALA A 141 -2.24 2.23 -9.21
C ALA A 141 -2.76 0.85 -9.61
N LEU A 142 -1.86 -0.09 -9.88
CA LEU A 142 -2.19 -1.47 -10.24
C LEU A 142 -2.97 -2.17 -9.11
N TYR A 143 -2.47 -2.10 -7.88
CA TYR A 143 -3.18 -2.63 -6.70
C TYR A 143 -4.59 -2.03 -6.57
N ALA A 144 -4.69 -0.71 -6.54
CA ALA A 144 -5.95 -0.03 -6.26
C ALA A 144 -7.03 -0.33 -7.30
N THR A 145 -6.67 -0.33 -8.58
CA THR A 145 -7.64 -0.58 -9.66
C THR A 145 -8.08 -2.03 -9.74
N LEU A 146 -7.19 -2.99 -9.47
CA LEU A 146 -7.55 -4.41 -9.37
C LEU A 146 -8.45 -4.67 -8.16
N ALA A 147 -8.07 -4.18 -6.98
CA ALA A 147 -8.84 -4.38 -5.75
C ALA A 147 -10.25 -3.75 -5.80
N LEU A 148 -10.41 -2.67 -6.58
CA LEU A 148 -11.69 -2.01 -6.82
C LEU A 148 -12.47 -2.61 -8.00
N GLY A 149 -11.94 -3.64 -8.69
CA GLY A 149 -12.59 -4.21 -9.88
C GLY A 149 -12.77 -3.21 -11.02
N LEU A 150 -11.85 -2.26 -11.16
CA LEU A 150 -11.84 -1.19 -12.16
C LEU A 150 -10.78 -1.40 -13.24
N ALA A 151 -9.94 -2.44 -13.11
CA ALA A 151 -8.86 -2.71 -14.04
C ALA A 151 -9.41 -3.00 -15.45
N ASP A 152 -8.67 -2.55 -16.46
CA ASP A 152 -8.86 -2.89 -17.87
C ASP A 152 -7.48 -3.28 -18.44
N GLU A 153 -7.37 -3.44 -19.77
CA GLU A 153 -6.11 -3.85 -20.45
C GLU A 153 -4.90 -2.96 -20.17
N ARG A 154 -5.12 -1.74 -19.66
CA ARG A 154 -4.04 -0.83 -19.24
C ARG A 154 -3.36 -1.29 -17.95
N ALA A 155 -4.03 -2.12 -17.15
CA ALA A 155 -3.40 -2.75 -15.97
C ALA A 155 -2.25 -3.67 -16.39
N ASP A 156 -2.41 -4.42 -17.49
CA ASP A 156 -1.34 -5.27 -18.04
C ASP A 156 -0.13 -4.42 -18.48
N GLN A 157 -0.37 -3.22 -19.01
CA GLN A 157 0.70 -2.29 -19.39
C GLN A 157 1.46 -1.78 -18.17
N LEU A 158 0.77 -1.46 -17.06
CA LEU A 158 1.43 -1.10 -15.79
C LEU A 158 2.28 -2.26 -15.27
N ALA A 159 1.75 -3.49 -15.25
CA ALA A 159 2.47 -4.68 -14.82
C ALA A 159 3.70 -4.94 -15.71
N ALA A 160 3.56 -4.86 -17.04
CA ALA A 160 4.66 -5.04 -17.98
C ALA A 160 5.76 -4.00 -17.77
N ASN A 161 5.42 -2.74 -17.51
CA ASN A 161 6.38 -1.69 -17.20
C ASN A 161 7.12 -1.98 -15.89
N LEU A 162 6.42 -2.40 -14.84
CA LEU A 162 7.05 -2.77 -13.57
C LEU A 162 8.04 -3.91 -13.76
N ILE A 163 7.66 -5.00 -14.45
CA ILE A 163 8.52 -6.14 -14.72
C ILE A 163 9.76 -5.72 -15.52
N ARG A 164 9.57 -4.91 -16.57
CA ARG A 164 10.68 -4.41 -17.41
C ARG A 164 11.67 -3.55 -16.64
N TRP A 165 11.23 -2.82 -15.63
CA TRP A 165 12.08 -1.90 -14.85
C TRP A 165 12.58 -2.50 -13.54
N GLN A 166 12.28 -3.76 -13.25
CA GLN A 166 12.78 -4.44 -12.07
C GLN A 166 14.30 -4.56 -12.12
N TRP A 167 14.96 -4.25 -11.04
CA TRP A 167 16.41 -4.34 -10.94
C TRP A 167 16.88 -5.77 -10.71
N PRO A 168 18.15 -6.09 -11.02
CA PRO A 168 18.68 -7.46 -10.85
C PRO A 168 18.59 -8.01 -9.43
N ASP A 169 18.51 -7.14 -8.41
CA ASP A 169 18.34 -7.54 -7.00
C ASP A 169 16.88 -7.76 -6.58
N GLY A 170 15.95 -7.68 -7.52
CA GLY A 170 14.54 -8.01 -7.35
C GLY A 170 13.61 -6.85 -7.05
N GLY A 171 14.11 -5.63 -6.87
CA GLY A 171 13.26 -4.50 -6.54
C GLY A 171 13.38 -3.32 -7.52
N TRP A 172 13.07 -2.10 -7.06
CA TRP A 172 13.14 -0.86 -7.84
C TRP A 172 13.77 0.25 -7.03
N ASN A 173 14.26 1.28 -7.73
CA ASN A 173 14.75 2.49 -7.11
C ASN A 173 14.64 3.68 -8.06
N CYS A 174 14.31 4.85 -7.52
CA CYS A 174 14.26 6.11 -8.26
C CYS A 174 15.51 7.00 -8.04
N ASP A 175 16.50 6.55 -7.26
CA ASP A 175 17.73 7.31 -7.05
C ASP A 175 18.53 7.38 -8.35
N ARG A 176 18.78 8.61 -8.83
CA ARG A 176 19.45 8.89 -10.11
C ARG A 176 20.97 8.96 -10.00
N LYS A 177 21.53 8.64 -8.86
CA LYS A 177 22.98 8.52 -8.70
C LYS A 177 23.48 7.28 -9.42
N THR A 178 24.63 7.38 -10.08
CA THR A 178 25.30 6.24 -10.73
C THR A 178 25.67 5.16 -9.73
N GLU A 179 26.01 5.55 -8.51
CA GLU A 179 26.41 4.64 -7.42
C GLU A 179 25.23 3.91 -6.75
N ALA A 180 23.99 4.23 -7.11
CA ALA A 180 22.82 3.52 -6.60
C ALA A 180 22.67 2.16 -7.29
N HIS A 181 23.09 1.09 -6.61
CA HIS A 181 23.06 -0.28 -7.14
C HIS A 181 22.10 -1.22 -6.38
N THR A 182 21.48 -0.73 -5.31
CA THR A 182 20.55 -1.50 -4.48
C THR A 182 19.15 -0.91 -4.57
N SER A 183 18.16 -1.76 -4.69
CA SER A 183 16.75 -1.37 -4.69
C SER A 183 16.32 -0.68 -3.38
N SER A 184 15.27 0.12 -3.46
CA SER A 184 14.70 0.86 -2.34
C SER A 184 13.51 0.10 -1.75
N PHE A 185 13.40 0.01 -0.44
CA PHE A 185 12.23 -0.57 0.24
C PHE A 185 10.93 0.16 -0.12
N HIS A 186 10.97 1.49 -0.15
CA HIS A 186 9.82 2.33 -0.51
C HIS A 186 9.35 2.11 -1.96
N GLU A 187 10.30 1.90 -2.88
CA GLU A 187 9.98 1.70 -4.30
C GLU A 187 9.71 0.23 -4.66
N THR A 188 9.98 -0.71 -3.74
CA THR A 188 9.80 -2.15 -3.99
C THR A 188 8.46 -2.67 -3.45
N LEU A 189 8.01 -2.15 -2.31
CA LEU A 189 6.85 -2.73 -1.61
C LEU A 189 5.54 -2.61 -2.38
N LEU A 190 5.23 -1.43 -2.91
CA LEU A 190 3.97 -1.22 -3.64
C LEU A 190 3.94 -1.90 -5.02
N PRO A 191 5.05 -1.94 -5.81
CA PRO A 191 5.12 -2.82 -6.97
C PRO A 191 4.90 -4.29 -6.65
N LEU A 192 5.53 -4.80 -5.59
CA LEU A 192 5.28 -6.16 -5.12
C LEU A 192 3.78 -6.38 -4.86
N ARG A 193 3.13 -5.50 -4.11
CA ARG A 193 1.69 -5.59 -3.82
C ARG A 193 0.83 -5.57 -5.08
N GLY A 194 1.10 -4.64 -5.99
CA GLY A 194 0.39 -4.52 -7.27
C GLY A 194 0.54 -5.77 -8.13
N LEU A 195 1.76 -6.32 -8.24
CA LEU A 195 2.04 -7.53 -9.01
C LEU A 195 1.44 -8.79 -8.37
N VAL A 196 1.34 -8.86 -7.03
CA VAL A 196 0.60 -9.95 -6.34
C VAL A 196 -0.86 -9.96 -6.78
N TRP A 197 -1.51 -8.81 -6.80
CA TRP A 197 -2.90 -8.70 -7.23
C TRP A 197 -3.06 -9.01 -8.71
N HIS A 198 -2.15 -8.53 -9.56
CA HIS A 198 -2.15 -8.81 -10.99
C HIS A 198 -1.94 -10.31 -11.28
N ALA A 199 -0.98 -10.97 -10.64
CA ALA A 199 -0.74 -12.39 -10.81
C ALA A 199 -1.95 -13.23 -10.38
N ARG A 200 -2.66 -12.84 -9.32
CA ARG A 200 -3.88 -13.53 -8.86
C ARG A 200 -5.04 -13.39 -9.83
N GLU A 201 -5.24 -12.19 -10.37
CA GLU A 201 -6.36 -11.91 -11.28
C GLU A 201 -6.15 -12.51 -12.66
N THR A 202 -4.92 -12.46 -13.18
CA THR A 202 -4.61 -12.83 -14.57
C THR A 202 -3.94 -14.21 -14.71
N GLY A 203 -3.40 -14.77 -13.63
CA GLY A 203 -2.55 -15.96 -13.69
C GLY A 203 -1.20 -15.73 -14.36
N SER A 204 -0.74 -14.47 -14.53
CA SER A 204 0.49 -14.12 -15.24
C SER A 204 1.74 -14.74 -14.60
N PRO A 205 2.47 -15.66 -15.28
CA PRO A 205 3.71 -16.22 -14.77
C PRO A 205 4.80 -15.17 -14.62
N ALA A 206 4.85 -14.17 -15.50
CA ALA A 206 5.85 -13.10 -15.43
C ALA A 206 5.67 -12.23 -14.17
N SER A 207 4.41 -11.93 -13.81
CA SER A 207 4.12 -11.23 -12.56
C SER A 207 4.46 -12.08 -11.35
N GLN A 208 4.20 -13.38 -11.39
CA GLN A 208 4.55 -14.30 -10.30
C GLN A 208 6.07 -14.33 -10.06
N VAL A 209 6.88 -14.44 -11.10
CA VAL A 209 8.36 -14.40 -11.00
C VAL A 209 8.83 -13.07 -10.40
N ALA A 210 8.27 -11.95 -10.86
CA ALA A 210 8.63 -10.63 -10.34
C ALA A 210 8.22 -10.46 -8.86
N VAL A 211 7.10 -11.05 -8.44
CA VAL A 211 6.67 -11.12 -7.03
C VAL A 211 7.69 -11.88 -6.19
N GLU A 212 8.11 -13.06 -6.62
CA GLU A 212 9.08 -13.90 -5.90
C GLU A 212 10.43 -13.17 -5.73
N GLN A 213 10.94 -12.54 -6.78
CA GLN A 213 12.16 -11.76 -6.74
C GLN A 213 12.06 -10.56 -5.79
N SER A 214 10.91 -9.86 -5.81
CA SER A 214 10.69 -8.69 -4.94
C SER A 214 10.54 -9.09 -3.47
N ALA A 215 9.86 -10.20 -3.21
CA ALA A 215 9.73 -10.76 -1.87
C ALA A 215 11.10 -11.17 -1.35
N GLU A 216 11.91 -11.85 -2.15
CA GLU A 216 13.27 -12.26 -1.78
C GLU A 216 14.17 -11.07 -1.42
N PHE A 217 14.08 -9.96 -2.18
CA PHE A 217 14.81 -8.71 -1.84
C PHE A 217 14.50 -8.24 -0.42
N LEU A 218 13.23 -8.26 -0.02
CA LEU A 218 12.81 -7.83 1.32
C LEU A 218 13.15 -8.87 2.39
N LEU A 219 12.95 -10.16 2.11
CA LEU A 219 13.20 -11.27 3.04
C LEU A 219 14.69 -11.41 3.39
N LYS A 220 15.61 -11.33 2.43
CA LYS A 220 17.06 -11.30 2.68
C LYS A 220 17.48 -10.22 3.68
N ARG A 221 16.70 -9.16 3.77
CA ARG A 221 16.89 -8.01 4.67
C ARG A 221 15.99 -8.06 5.91
N ARG A 222 15.36 -9.23 6.17
CA ARG A 222 14.41 -9.44 7.29
C ARG A 222 13.43 -8.29 7.46
N LEU A 223 13.01 -7.70 6.33
CA LEU A 223 12.09 -6.57 6.19
C LEU A 223 12.63 -5.21 6.69
N PHE A 224 13.70 -5.13 7.46
CA PHE A 224 14.20 -3.86 8.02
C PHE A 224 15.70 -3.83 8.34
N ARG A 225 16.45 -4.89 8.01
CA ARG A 225 17.87 -5.00 8.33
C ARG A 225 18.77 -4.83 7.10
N ARG A 226 19.97 -4.35 7.33
CA ARG A 226 21.02 -4.33 6.32
C ARG A 226 21.54 -5.75 6.09
N GLU A 227 21.65 -6.15 4.85
CA GLU A 227 22.14 -7.47 4.47
C GLU A 227 23.61 -7.68 4.90
N ARG A 228 24.44 -6.66 4.78
CA ARG A 228 25.89 -6.73 5.02
C ARG A 228 26.28 -6.96 6.49
N ASP A 229 25.52 -6.42 7.45
CA ASP A 229 25.91 -6.39 8.88
C ASP A 229 24.74 -6.66 9.84
N GLY A 230 23.53 -6.88 9.33
CA GLY A 230 22.34 -7.14 10.13
C GLY A 230 21.83 -5.94 10.94
N SER A 231 22.44 -4.77 10.82
CA SER A 231 21.98 -3.57 11.54
C SER A 231 20.62 -3.08 11.02
N VAL A 232 19.85 -2.39 11.87
CA VAL A 232 18.58 -1.76 11.48
C VAL A 232 18.85 -0.65 10.45
N ILE A 233 18.13 -0.68 9.32
CA ILE A 233 18.28 0.31 8.24
C ILE A 233 17.85 1.68 8.70
N SER A 234 16.67 1.75 9.35
CA SER A 234 16.09 3.00 9.88
C SER A 234 15.14 2.69 11.03
N GLY A 235 15.22 3.45 12.11
CA GLY A 235 14.24 3.38 13.19
C GLY A 235 12.82 3.76 12.75
N GLU A 236 12.68 4.50 11.65
CA GLU A 236 11.38 4.85 11.06
C GLU A 236 10.64 3.62 10.50
N PHE A 237 11.38 2.59 10.04
CA PHE A 237 10.79 1.35 9.56
C PHE A 237 10.10 0.55 10.67
N LEU A 238 10.47 0.78 11.91
CA LEU A 238 9.89 0.10 13.06
C LEU A 238 8.66 0.81 13.65
N LYS A 239 8.32 2.00 13.19
CA LYS A 239 7.16 2.76 13.69
C LYS A 239 5.91 2.38 12.90
N LEU A 240 4.87 1.97 13.63
CA LEU A 240 3.59 1.59 13.01
C LEU A 240 2.78 2.84 12.63
N ARG A 241 2.30 2.89 11.40
CA ARG A 241 1.53 4.02 10.86
C ARG A 241 0.32 3.54 10.04
N TYR A 242 -0.61 4.45 9.80
CA TYR A 242 -1.72 4.28 8.86
C TYR A 242 -2.28 5.66 8.47
N PRO A 243 -2.64 5.91 7.19
CA PRO A 243 -2.28 5.11 6.02
C PRO A 243 -0.77 5.13 5.74
N HIS A 244 -0.30 4.12 5.03
CA HIS A 244 1.13 4.02 4.68
C HIS A 244 1.49 4.89 3.48
N TYR A 245 0.54 5.08 2.57
CA TYR A 245 0.75 5.73 1.27
C TYR A 245 1.93 5.07 0.52
N TRP A 246 2.99 5.84 0.22
CA TRP A 246 4.22 5.30 -0.38
C TRP A 246 5.34 5.00 0.65
N HIS A 247 5.08 5.25 1.91
CA HIS A 247 6.08 5.05 2.96
C HIS A 247 6.16 3.59 3.38
N TYR A 248 7.34 3.20 3.82
CA TYR A 248 7.64 1.85 4.29
C TYR A 248 7.71 1.81 5.82
N ASP A 249 7.08 0.82 6.41
CA ASP A 249 7.33 0.33 7.76
C ASP A 249 7.06 -1.18 7.85
N ILE A 250 7.39 -1.80 9.00
CA ILE A 250 7.23 -3.26 9.17
C ILE A 250 5.78 -3.71 9.11
N LEU A 251 4.80 -2.86 9.44
CA LEU A 251 3.39 -3.25 9.44
C LEU A 251 2.89 -3.48 8.01
N ILE A 252 3.09 -2.50 7.13
CA ILE A 252 2.71 -2.66 5.73
C ILE A 252 3.56 -3.72 5.03
N ALA A 253 4.85 -3.86 5.40
CA ALA A 253 5.69 -4.92 4.85
C ALA A 253 5.15 -6.31 5.20
N LEU A 254 4.85 -6.58 6.47
CA LEU A 254 4.25 -7.84 6.91
C LEU A 254 2.88 -8.09 6.28
N LYS A 255 2.06 -7.03 6.10
CA LYS A 255 0.77 -7.14 5.39
C LYS A 255 0.98 -7.60 3.95
N VAL A 256 1.90 -6.98 3.23
CA VAL A 256 2.19 -7.35 1.83
C VAL A 256 2.80 -8.75 1.75
N MET A 257 3.67 -9.15 2.70
CA MET A 257 4.16 -10.53 2.80
C MET A 257 3.01 -11.53 3.02
N ALA A 258 2.01 -11.17 3.84
CA ALA A 258 0.81 -12.00 4.04
C ALA A 258 -0.03 -12.07 2.76
N GLU A 259 -0.27 -10.95 2.09
CA GLU A 259 -0.96 -10.88 0.80
C GLU A 259 -0.21 -11.70 -0.28
N ALA A 260 1.12 -11.72 -0.26
CA ALA A 260 1.97 -12.47 -1.21
C ALA A 260 2.15 -13.96 -0.85
N GLY A 261 1.70 -14.41 0.33
CA GLY A 261 1.85 -15.80 0.78
C GLY A 261 3.19 -16.12 1.44
N PHE A 262 4.03 -15.12 1.71
CA PHE A 262 5.37 -15.29 2.31
C PHE A 262 5.44 -15.01 3.80
N ILE A 263 4.34 -14.73 4.48
CA ILE A 263 4.34 -14.36 5.90
C ILE A 263 4.89 -15.47 6.83
N GLY A 264 4.83 -16.73 6.39
CA GLY A 264 5.38 -17.88 7.12
C GLY A 264 6.90 -18.02 7.00
N ASP A 265 7.57 -17.22 6.16
CA ASP A 265 9.03 -17.28 6.00
C ASP A 265 9.75 -16.93 7.32
N PRO A 266 10.80 -17.68 7.71
CA PRO A 266 11.59 -17.38 8.91
C PRO A 266 12.13 -15.95 8.96
N CYS A 267 12.38 -15.32 7.84
CA CYS A 267 12.85 -13.93 7.75
C CYS A 267 11.79 -12.89 8.20
N CYS A 268 10.51 -13.27 8.27
CA CYS A 268 9.45 -12.41 8.81
C CYS A 268 9.34 -12.45 10.34
N GLN A 269 9.94 -13.45 11.00
CA GLN A 269 9.68 -13.72 12.42
C GLN A 269 10.07 -12.56 13.33
N GLU A 270 11.24 -11.95 13.09
CA GLU A 270 11.71 -10.83 13.92
C GLU A 270 10.80 -9.61 13.81
N ALA A 271 10.31 -9.27 12.61
CA ALA A 271 9.36 -8.18 12.40
C ALA A 271 8.00 -8.48 13.08
N LEU A 272 7.57 -9.74 13.06
CA LEU A 272 6.36 -10.21 13.78
C LEU A 272 6.55 -10.08 15.30
N ASP A 273 7.71 -10.44 15.84
CA ASP A 273 8.01 -10.29 17.27
C ASP A 273 7.98 -8.82 17.71
N ILE A 274 8.56 -7.93 16.88
CA ILE A 274 8.50 -6.49 17.10
C ILE A 274 7.05 -5.99 17.06
N LEU A 275 6.24 -6.44 16.11
CA LEU A 275 4.83 -6.08 16.03
C LEU A 275 4.08 -6.52 17.29
N GLU A 276 4.26 -7.75 17.74
CA GLU A 276 3.63 -8.26 18.97
C GLU A 276 4.08 -7.51 20.23
N SER A 277 5.36 -7.15 20.33
CA SER A 277 5.89 -6.39 21.47
C SER A 277 5.27 -5.01 21.63
N LYS A 278 4.70 -4.45 20.56
CA LYS A 278 4.02 -3.14 20.56
C LYS A 278 2.54 -3.20 20.93
N ARG A 279 2.03 -4.40 21.23
CA ARG A 279 0.64 -4.57 21.66
C ARG A 279 0.37 -3.83 22.97
N LEU A 280 -0.69 -3.06 23.00
CA LEU A 280 -1.15 -2.34 24.17
C LEU A 280 -1.84 -3.29 25.17
N ALA A 281 -1.98 -2.84 26.43
CA ALA A 281 -2.68 -3.62 27.48
C ALA A 281 -4.14 -3.92 27.13
N ASP A 282 -4.80 -3.06 26.34
CA ASP A 282 -6.17 -3.26 25.85
C ASP A 282 -6.27 -4.22 24.65
N GLY A 283 -5.15 -4.73 24.18
CA GLY A 283 -5.05 -5.69 23.07
C GLY A 283 -4.91 -5.05 21.68
N GLY A 284 -4.97 -3.72 21.58
CA GLY A 284 -4.81 -2.98 20.33
C GLY A 284 -3.37 -2.52 20.05
N TRP A 285 -3.19 -1.71 19.02
CA TRP A 285 -1.94 -1.05 18.65
C TRP A 285 -2.16 0.43 18.40
N ARG A 286 -1.18 1.24 18.76
CA ARG A 286 -1.20 2.68 18.48
C ARG A 286 -0.59 2.99 17.13
N ALA A 287 -1.01 4.09 16.49
CA ALA A 287 -0.23 4.75 15.45
C ALA A 287 0.90 5.55 16.10
N GLU A 288 2.15 5.28 15.71
CA GLU A 288 3.36 5.93 16.25
C GLU A 288 3.78 7.17 15.47
N GLY A 289 3.06 7.46 14.37
CA GLY A 289 3.24 8.63 13.52
C GLY A 289 2.22 8.66 12.41
N LYS A 290 2.19 9.74 11.64
CA LYS A 290 1.40 9.89 10.42
C LYS A 290 2.17 10.69 9.37
N HIS A 291 1.88 10.44 8.11
CA HIS A 291 2.50 11.11 6.97
C HIS A 291 1.62 12.20 6.35
N TYR A 292 0.50 12.52 6.98
CA TYR A 292 -0.48 13.47 6.49
C TYR A 292 -0.90 14.47 7.57
N ARG A 293 -1.53 15.54 7.15
CA ARG A 293 -2.28 16.46 8.01
C ARG A 293 -3.75 16.41 7.60
N VAL A 294 -4.68 16.44 8.56
CA VAL A 294 -6.10 16.58 8.25
C VAL A 294 -6.34 18.01 7.74
N VAL A 295 -7.03 18.13 6.63
CA VAL A 295 -7.32 19.40 5.95
C VAL A 295 -8.75 19.41 5.43
N ASP A 296 -9.32 20.60 5.26
CA ASP A 296 -10.67 20.79 4.75
C ASP A 296 -10.73 20.98 3.22
N GLY A 297 -9.56 21.00 2.56
CA GLY A 297 -9.43 21.21 1.13
C GLY A 297 -8.04 20.84 0.61
N PRO A 298 -7.75 21.10 -0.68
CA PRO A 298 -6.45 20.77 -1.26
C PRO A 298 -5.31 21.48 -0.55
N ALA A 299 -4.38 20.71 0.01
CA ALA A 299 -3.17 21.22 0.65
C ALA A 299 -2.03 20.21 0.54
N PRO A 300 -0.78 20.64 0.37
CA PRO A 300 0.38 19.74 0.28
C PRO A 300 0.49 18.83 1.53
N GLY A 301 0.53 17.52 1.33
CA GLY A 301 0.56 16.53 2.42
C GLY A 301 -0.72 16.48 3.24
N GLY A 302 -1.85 16.93 2.67
CA GLY A 302 -3.17 16.91 3.29
C GLY A 302 -3.91 15.60 3.06
N SER A 303 -4.79 15.24 3.99
CA SER A 303 -5.82 14.20 3.84
C SER A 303 -7.16 14.79 4.28
N LEU A 304 -8.22 14.57 3.50
CA LEU A 304 -9.57 14.97 3.83
C LEU A 304 -10.19 14.09 4.92
N VAL A 305 -9.51 13.01 5.27
CA VAL A 305 -9.99 12.02 6.23
C VAL A 305 -9.05 11.97 7.43
N ASP A 306 -9.65 11.93 8.63
CA ASP A 306 -8.93 11.57 9.85
C ASP A 306 -8.90 10.03 9.98
N TRP A 307 -7.69 9.48 9.98
CA TRP A 307 -7.45 8.05 10.10
C TRP A 307 -7.26 7.58 11.55
N GLY A 308 -7.73 8.40 12.49
CA GLY A 308 -7.73 8.11 13.91
C GLY A 308 -6.50 8.63 14.65
N PRO A 309 -6.45 8.38 15.96
CA PRO A 309 -5.47 9.01 16.86
C PRO A 309 -4.04 8.59 16.56
N VAL A 310 -3.15 9.58 16.57
CA VAL A 310 -1.71 9.40 16.64
C VAL A 310 -1.23 9.92 17.97
N SER A 311 -0.72 9.06 18.83
CA SER A 311 -0.46 9.44 20.22
C SER A 311 0.80 8.79 20.76
N ARG A 312 1.53 9.56 21.58
CA ARG A 312 2.56 9.01 22.47
C ARG A 312 1.95 8.27 23.68
N LYS A 313 0.66 8.51 23.97
CA LYS A 313 -0.10 7.80 25.00
C LYS A 313 -0.49 6.40 24.51
N GLN A 314 -0.88 5.54 25.43
CA GLN A 314 -1.34 4.17 25.15
C GLN A 314 -2.78 4.17 24.59
N VAL A 315 -2.97 4.83 23.43
CA VAL A 315 -4.27 4.94 22.76
C VAL A 315 -4.24 4.15 21.46
N MET A 316 -5.17 3.22 21.34
CA MET A 316 -5.34 2.38 20.16
C MET A 316 -5.75 3.21 18.94
N ASN A 317 -5.13 2.91 17.79
CA ASN A 317 -5.64 3.31 16.49
C ASN A 317 -6.31 2.09 15.84
N SER A 318 -7.56 2.23 15.42
CA SER A 318 -8.35 1.10 14.91
C SER A 318 -7.80 0.51 13.62
N PHE A 319 -7.30 1.33 12.70
CA PHE A 319 -6.72 0.87 11.43
C PHE A 319 -5.39 0.14 11.64
N VAL A 320 -4.48 0.69 12.42
CA VAL A 320 -3.23 0.03 12.80
C VAL A 320 -3.51 -1.31 13.50
N THR A 321 -4.53 -1.33 14.37
CA THR A 321 -4.94 -2.54 15.09
C THR A 321 -5.50 -3.60 14.14
N LEU A 322 -6.34 -3.21 13.18
CA LEU A 322 -6.86 -4.12 12.16
C LEU A 322 -5.76 -4.76 11.33
N GLU A 323 -4.82 -3.95 10.86
CA GLU A 323 -3.69 -4.45 10.07
C GLU A 323 -2.80 -5.39 10.87
N ALA A 324 -2.52 -5.05 12.14
CA ALA A 324 -1.75 -5.91 13.03
C ALA A 324 -2.46 -7.26 13.30
N LEU A 325 -3.76 -7.23 13.55
CA LEU A 325 -4.55 -8.45 13.75
C LEU A 325 -4.62 -9.32 12.49
N TYR A 326 -4.79 -8.70 11.31
CA TYR A 326 -4.74 -9.40 10.02
C TYR A 326 -3.40 -10.12 9.83
N VAL A 327 -2.29 -9.41 10.03
CA VAL A 327 -0.93 -9.94 9.90
C VAL A 327 -0.70 -11.11 10.84
N LEU A 328 -1.03 -10.96 12.13
CA LEU A 328 -0.82 -12.01 13.13
C LEU A 328 -1.68 -13.23 12.84
N ARG A 329 -2.93 -13.05 12.39
CA ARG A 329 -3.78 -14.15 11.95
C ARG A 329 -3.16 -14.88 10.76
N ALA A 330 -2.74 -14.16 9.73
CA ALA A 330 -2.11 -14.74 8.55
C ALA A 330 -0.82 -15.51 8.89
N ALA A 331 -0.07 -15.04 9.89
CA ALA A 331 1.13 -15.70 10.40
C ALA A 331 0.85 -16.90 11.34
N GLY A 332 -0.43 -17.25 11.57
CA GLY A 332 -0.81 -18.31 12.51
C GLY A 332 -0.47 -18.00 13.98
N ARG A 333 -0.20 -16.74 14.31
CA ARG A 333 0.11 -16.32 15.67
C ARG A 333 -1.18 -16.03 16.45
N PRO A 334 -1.30 -16.53 17.69
CA PRO A 334 -2.51 -16.29 18.47
C PRO A 334 -2.68 -14.79 18.72
N SER A 335 -3.87 -14.27 18.45
CA SER A 335 -4.20 -12.85 18.66
C SER A 335 -4.34 -12.47 20.14
N ALA A 336 -4.13 -13.40 21.10
CA ALA A 336 -4.06 -13.16 22.54
C ALA A 336 -3.18 -14.21 23.24
N ARG A 337 -2.27 -13.76 24.09
CA ARG A 337 -1.94 -14.59 25.27
C ARG A 337 -3.20 -14.63 26.16
N ARG A 338 -3.59 -15.83 26.56
CA ARG A 338 -4.68 -16.03 27.53
C ARG A 338 -4.41 -15.28 28.84
#